data_ae50a51fe312eaf9bf4e1c273a5b183c
#
_entry.id   ae50a51fe312eaf9bf4e1c273a5b183c
#
_cell.length_a   1.000
_cell.length_b   1.000
_cell.length_c   1.000
_cell.angle_alpha   90.00
_cell.angle_beta   90.00
_cell.angle_gamma   90.00
#
_symmetry.space_group_name_H-M   'P 1'
#
loop_
_entity.id
_entity.type
_entity.pdbx_description
1 polymer ?
#
loop_
_entity_poly.entity_id
_entity_poly.type
_entity_poly.pdbx_seq_one_letter_code
_entity_poly.pdbx_strand_id
1 'polypeptide(L)'
;MRKQMAAAAMASTAVVASVGLAGPAAAQDEWIMPDVRGEILETAINDVRAVTGDVELDIRLQPNVNQVVYNYSNWAVCATSPRPDREISQKTKRVIFALRRLNEKC
;
A
#
# COMPACT_ATOMS: atom_id res chain seq x y z
N MET A 1 27.90 5.15 -48.59
CA MET A 1 27.65 5.34 -48.20
C MET A 1 27.11 5.29 -47.50
N ARG A 2 27.20 5.37 -47.38
CA ARG A 2 26.69 5.55 -46.60
C ARG A 2 25.75 5.37 -46.12
N LYS A 3 25.48 5.32 -46.24
CA LYS A 3 24.57 5.35 -45.83
C LYS A 3 24.02 4.67 -45.05
N GLN A 4 24.14 4.56 -45.07
CA GLN A 4 23.58 4.23 -44.45
C GLN A 4 23.28 3.93 -43.48
N MET A 5 23.52 3.89 -43.58
CA MET A 5 23.33 3.80 -42.76
C MET A 5 22.77 3.78 -41.94
N ALA A 6 22.77 3.89 -41.81
CA ALA A 6 22.36 4.21 -41.08
C ALA A 6 21.45 3.81 -40.65
N ALA A 7 21.24 3.53 -40.66
CA ALA A 7 20.44 3.35 -40.22
C ALA A 7 20.08 2.75 -39.28
N ALA A 8 20.30 2.48 -39.33
CA ALA A 8 20.08 1.93 -38.55
C ALA A 8 19.68 2.17 -37.52
N ALA A 9 19.90 2.29 -37.40
CA ALA A 9 19.72 2.67 -36.50
C ALA A 9 18.63 2.69 -35.97
N MET A 10 18.28 2.61 -36.21
CA MET A 10 17.38 2.89 -35.72
C MET A 10 16.80 2.16 -35.06
N ALA A 11 16.93 1.93 -35.13
CA ALA A 11 16.41 1.64 -34.62
C ALA A 11 16.17 1.30 -33.67
N SER A 12 16.37 1.26 -33.61
CA SER A 12 16.23 1.17 -32.73
C SER A 12 15.73 1.36 -31.94
N THR A 13 15.70 1.60 -31.87
CA THR A 13 15.27 2.05 -31.13
C THR A 13 14.43 1.78 -30.67
N ALA A 14 14.22 1.68 -30.77
CA ALA A 14 13.38 1.70 -30.39
C ALA A 14 12.93 0.91 -29.69
N VAL A 15 13.07 0.66 -29.83
CA VAL A 15 12.66 0.27 -29.23
C VAL A 15 12.50 0.12 -28.20
N VAL A 16 12.66 0.11 -28.19
CA VAL A 16 12.63 0.13 -27.31
C VAL A 16 12.03 0.31 -26.55
N ALA A 17 11.93 0.41 -26.52
CA ALA A 17 11.40 0.82 -25.88
C ALA A 17 10.47 0.38 -25.36
N SER A 18 10.12 0.15 -25.60
CA SER A 18 9.14 -0.05 -25.21
C SER A 18 8.94 -0.90 -24.37
N VAL A 19 9.39 -1.39 -24.42
CA VAL A 19 9.35 -2.03 -23.76
C VAL A 19 9.21 -2.05 -22.51
N GLY A 20 9.75 -2.00 -21.98
CA GLY A 20 9.64 -1.89 -20.63
C GLY A 20 8.39 -1.41 -20.11
N LEU A 21 7.60 -0.96 -20.90
CA LEU A 21 6.41 -0.42 -20.49
C LEU A 21 5.55 -1.29 -19.76
N ALA A 22 5.44 -2.46 -20.17
CA ALA A 22 4.48 -3.33 -19.56
C ALA A 22 4.90 -3.76 -18.19
N GLY A 23 6.17 -3.79 -17.93
CA GLY A 23 6.62 -4.24 -16.66
C GLY A 23 6.07 -3.51 -15.48
N PRO A 24 6.04 -2.20 -15.51
CA PRO A 24 5.57 -1.47 -14.34
C PRO A 24 4.18 -1.81 -13.93
N ALA A 25 3.32 -2.02 -14.85
CA ALA A 25 1.96 -2.28 -14.47
C ALA A 25 1.83 -3.57 -13.70
N ALA A 26 2.60 -4.55 -14.04
CA ALA A 26 2.48 -5.82 -13.35
C ALA A 26 2.97 -5.74 -11.92
N ALA A 27 3.84 -4.80 -11.64
CA ALA A 27 4.41 -4.71 -10.32
C ALA A 27 3.43 -4.30 -9.25
N GLN A 28 2.23 -3.89 -9.63
CA GLN A 28 1.29 -3.42 -8.66
C GLN A 28 0.39 -4.50 -8.10
N ASP A 29 0.68 -5.75 -8.39
CA ASP A 29 -0.22 -6.80 -7.99
C ASP A 29 -0.16 -7.12 -6.52
N GLU A 30 0.89 -6.77 -5.84
CA GLU A 30 1.03 -7.11 -4.43
C GLU A 30 0.78 -5.91 -3.54
N TRP A 31 -0.04 -6.11 -2.53
CA TRP A 31 -0.27 -5.12 -1.50
C TRP A 31 0.51 -5.50 -0.27
N ILE A 32 1.60 -4.82 0.01
CA ILE A 32 2.44 -5.11 1.17
C ILE A 32 2.06 -4.18 2.29
N MET A 33 1.73 -4.75 3.45
CA MET A 33 1.27 -3.97 4.60
C MET A 33 2.40 -3.07 5.12
N PRO A 34 2.16 -1.76 5.19
CA PRO A 34 3.17 -0.86 5.76
C PRO A 34 3.21 -1.01 7.29
N ASP A 35 4.31 -0.59 7.88
CA ASP A 35 4.43 -0.59 9.34
C ASP A 35 3.85 0.71 9.87
N VAL A 36 2.63 0.61 10.38
CA VAL A 36 1.93 1.80 10.90
C VAL A 36 1.79 1.75 12.41
N ARG A 37 2.54 0.87 13.08
CA ARG A 37 2.47 0.77 14.53
C ARG A 37 2.96 2.07 15.16
N GLY A 38 2.22 2.55 16.12
CA GLY A 38 2.51 3.81 16.79
C GLY A 38 1.93 5.03 16.12
N GLU A 39 1.38 4.89 14.92
CA GLU A 39 0.78 6.02 14.22
C GLU A 39 -0.64 6.27 14.68
N ILE A 40 -1.09 7.50 14.50
CA ILE A 40 -2.49 7.83 14.72
C ILE A 40 -3.32 7.07 13.69
N LEU A 41 -4.49 6.58 14.11
CA LEU A 41 -5.31 5.72 13.26
C LEU A 41 -5.61 6.34 11.90
N GLU A 42 -5.94 7.61 11.89
CA GLU A 42 -6.27 8.29 10.63
C GLU A 42 -5.09 8.23 9.65
N THR A 43 -3.89 8.49 10.15
CA THR A 43 -2.69 8.43 9.33
C THR A 43 -2.41 7.01 8.88
N ALA A 44 -2.60 6.05 9.77
CA ALA A 44 -2.37 4.64 9.44
C ALA A 44 -3.28 4.18 8.32
N ILE A 45 -4.54 4.56 8.36
CA ILE A 45 -5.49 4.19 7.31
C ILE A 45 -5.07 4.81 5.98
N ASN A 46 -4.64 6.06 6.00
CA ASN A 46 -4.19 6.71 4.78
C ASN A 46 -2.95 6.03 4.21
N ASP A 47 -2.03 5.60 5.06
CA ASP A 47 -0.84 4.89 4.61
C ASP A 47 -1.19 3.56 3.95
N VAL A 48 -2.15 2.83 4.52
CA VAL A 48 -2.59 1.58 3.92
C VAL A 48 -3.26 1.84 2.58
N ARG A 49 -4.09 2.85 2.50
CA ARG A 49 -4.75 3.18 1.23
C ARG A 49 -3.79 3.65 0.17
N ALA A 50 -2.65 4.20 0.56
CA ALA A 50 -1.62 4.54 -0.42
C ALA A 50 -1.05 3.31 -1.10
N VAL A 51 -1.10 2.16 -0.42
CA VAL A 51 -0.62 0.90 -0.98
C VAL A 51 -1.69 0.24 -1.85
N THR A 52 -2.95 0.29 -1.43
CA THR A 52 -4.02 -0.45 -2.09
C THR A 52 -4.73 0.36 -3.17
N GLY A 53 -4.60 1.69 -3.15
CA GLY A 53 -5.28 2.53 -4.12
C GLY A 53 -6.73 2.76 -3.75
N ASP A 54 -7.56 2.95 -4.77
CA ASP A 54 -8.95 3.30 -4.58
C ASP A 54 -9.84 2.12 -4.26
N VAL A 55 -9.26 0.98 -3.97
CA VAL A 55 -10.02 -0.23 -3.65
C VAL A 55 -10.68 -0.06 -2.29
N GLU A 56 -11.91 -0.51 -2.18
CA GLU A 56 -12.62 -0.46 -0.92
C GLU A 56 -12.14 -1.59 -0.02
N LEU A 57 -11.63 -1.24 1.15
CA LEU A 57 -11.08 -2.20 2.10
C LEU A 57 -12.09 -2.51 3.19
N ASP A 58 -12.02 -3.75 3.69
CA ASP A 58 -12.77 -4.16 4.88
C ASP A 58 -11.90 -3.84 6.09
N ILE A 59 -12.02 -2.62 6.60
CA ILE A 59 -11.22 -2.15 7.71
C ILE A 59 -11.95 -2.44 9.01
N ARG A 60 -11.28 -3.14 9.92
CA ARG A 60 -11.84 -3.49 11.20
C ARG A 60 -11.02 -2.88 12.31
N LEU A 61 -11.68 -2.32 13.28
CA LEU A 61 -11.06 -1.61 14.38
C LEU A 61 -11.30 -2.37 15.67
N GLN A 62 -10.21 -2.65 16.40
CA GLN A 62 -10.27 -3.37 17.66
C GLN A 62 -9.66 -2.51 18.75
N PRO A 63 -10.46 -1.66 19.41
CA PRO A 63 -9.94 -0.85 20.51
C PRO A 63 -9.62 -1.73 21.71
N ASN A 64 -8.65 -1.29 22.50
CA ASN A 64 -8.24 -2.03 23.68
C ASN A 64 -9.23 -1.94 24.83
N VAL A 65 -10.30 -1.16 24.67
CA VAL A 65 -11.38 -1.08 25.64
C VAL A 65 -12.68 -1.26 24.88
N ASN A 66 -13.74 -1.63 25.59
CA ASN A 66 -15.03 -1.88 24.97
C ASN A 66 -15.70 -0.54 24.67
N GLN A 67 -15.31 0.07 23.58
CA GLN A 67 -15.74 1.42 23.24
C GLN A 67 -15.78 1.57 21.73
N VAL A 68 -16.73 2.31 21.22
CA VAL A 68 -16.83 2.59 19.79
C VAL A 68 -15.79 3.64 19.42
N VAL A 69 -15.17 3.44 18.28
CA VAL A 69 -14.14 4.36 17.78
C VAL A 69 -14.84 5.39 16.90
N TYR A 70 -15.02 6.61 17.43
CA TYR A 70 -15.65 7.67 16.66
C TYR A 70 -14.65 8.61 16.02
N ASN A 71 -13.66 9.03 16.77
CA ASN A 71 -12.71 10.04 16.29
C ASN A 71 -11.36 9.37 16.09
N TYR A 72 -11.03 9.16 14.84
CA TYR A 72 -9.83 8.40 14.49
C TYR A 72 -8.54 9.10 14.91
N SER A 73 -8.57 10.41 15.08
CA SER A 73 -7.37 11.13 15.51
C SER A 73 -7.07 10.95 17.00
N ASN A 74 -7.97 10.35 17.75
CA ASN A 74 -7.78 10.09 19.19
C ASN A 74 -7.27 8.69 19.49
N TRP A 75 -6.96 7.92 18.48
CA TRP A 75 -6.52 6.54 18.63
C TRP A 75 -5.21 6.32 17.92
N ALA A 76 -4.41 5.40 18.45
CA ALA A 76 -3.15 5.03 17.84
C ALA A 76 -3.13 3.52 17.61
N VAL A 77 -2.30 3.09 16.67
CA VAL A 77 -2.24 1.69 16.26
C VAL A 77 -1.20 0.98 17.12
N CYS A 78 -1.63 -0.13 17.75
CA CYS A 78 -0.72 -1.00 18.49
C CYS A 78 -0.20 -2.11 17.62
N ALA A 79 -1.08 -2.71 16.82
CA ALA A 79 -0.74 -3.84 16.00
C ALA A 79 -1.69 -3.91 14.82
N THR A 80 -1.32 -4.65 13.81
CA THR A 80 -2.15 -4.81 12.62
C THR A 80 -2.21 -6.27 12.20
N SER A 81 -3.25 -6.59 11.45
CA SER A 81 -3.35 -7.86 10.75
C SER A 81 -3.82 -7.55 9.33
N PRO A 82 -3.03 -7.81 8.30
CA PRO A 82 -1.73 -8.52 8.36
C PRO A 82 -0.65 -7.69 9.05
N ARG A 83 0.40 -8.38 9.47
CA ARG A 83 1.54 -7.73 10.10
C ARG A 83 2.32 -6.91 9.08
N PRO A 84 3.15 -5.98 9.53
CA PRO A 84 4.01 -5.24 8.60
C PRO A 84 4.81 -6.17 7.70
N ASP A 85 5.00 -5.78 6.48
CA ASP A 85 5.73 -6.51 5.44
C ASP A 85 5.05 -7.78 4.96
N ARG A 86 3.84 -8.06 5.41
CA ARG A 86 3.06 -9.18 4.92
C ARG A 86 2.07 -8.70 3.88
N GLU A 87 1.62 -9.61 3.05
CA GLU A 87 0.71 -9.25 1.98
C GLU A 87 -0.72 -9.08 2.50
N ILE A 88 -1.39 -8.03 2.04
CA ILE A 88 -2.82 -7.84 2.29
C ILE A 88 -3.57 -8.66 1.24
N SER A 89 -4.45 -9.55 1.69
CA SER A 89 -5.19 -10.40 0.78
C SER A 89 -6.10 -9.56 -0.11
N GLN A 90 -5.95 -9.75 -1.42
CA GLN A 90 -6.80 -9.04 -2.36
C GLN A 90 -8.17 -9.70 -2.47
N LYS A 91 -8.32 -10.89 -1.92
CA LYS A 91 -9.62 -11.55 -1.86
C LYS A 91 -10.49 -10.99 -0.76
N THR A 92 -9.97 -10.96 0.46
CA THR A 92 -10.76 -10.48 1.59
C THR A 92 -10.65 -8.97 1.75
N LYS A 93 -9.55 -8.38 1.31
CA LYS A 93 -9.31 -6.94 1.43
C LYS A 93 -9.47 -6.46 2.86
N ARG A 94 -9.11 -7.32 3.82
CA ARG A 94 -9.35 -7.03 5.24
C ARG A 94 -8.08 -6.57 5.91
N VAL A 95 -8.19 -5.47 6.65
CA VAL A 95 -7.11 -4.96 7.48
C VAL A 95 -7.69 -4.68 8.85
N ILE A 96 -7.04 -5.21 9.87
CA ILE A 96 -7.49 -5.05 11.25
C ILE A 96 -6.46 -4.21 11.99
N PHE A 97 -6.93 -3.18 12.67
CA PHE A 97 -6.07 -2.33 13.51
C PHE A 97 -6.43 -2.55 14.97
N ALA A 98 -5.47 -2.99 15.75
CA ALA A 98 -5.60 -3.05 17.21
C ALA A 98 -5.19 -1.67 17.74
N LEU A 99 -6.05 -1.07 18.55
CA LEU A 99 -5.95 0.34 18.89
C LEU A 99 -5.79 0.58 20.37
N ARG A 100 -5.20 1.72 20.69
CA ARG A 100 -5.18 2.28 22.03
C ARG A 100 -5.49 3.75 21.95
N ARG A 101 -5.92 4.32 23.07
CA ARG A 101 -6.02 5.76 23.14
C ARG A 101 -4.64 6.37 23.18
N LEU A 102 -4.54 7.63 22.79
CA LEU A 102 -3.24 8.29 22.69
C LEU A 102 -2.47 8.33 24.01
N ASN A 103 -3.21 8.41 25.12
CA ASN A 103 -2.58 8.49 26.44
C ASN A 103 -2.41 7.13 27.11
N GLU A 104 -2.63 6.05 26.39
CA GLU A 104 -2.55 4.71 26.93
C GLU A 104 -1.44 3.94 26.25
N LYS A 105 -1.07 2.82 26.87
CA LYS A 105 -0.07 1.93 26.30
C LYS A 105 -0.74 0.76 25.62
N CYS A 106 -0.02 0.13 24.71
CA CYS A 106 -0.45 -1.14 24.18
C CYS A 106 -0.24 -2.24 25.24
#